data_f8b54b18a528a12ee2fec60cdde323e9
#
_entry.id   f8b54b18a528a12ee2fec60cdde323e9
#
_cell.length_a   1.000
_cell.length_b   1.000
_cell.length_c   1.000
_cell.angle_alpha   90.00
_cell.angle_beta   90.00
_cell.angle_gamma   90.00
#
_symmetry.space_group_name_H-M   'P 1'
#
loop_
_entity.id
_entity.type
_entity.pdbx_description
1 polymer ?
#
loop_
_entity_poly.entity_id
_entity_poly.type
_entity_poly.pdbx_seq_one_letter_code
_entity_poly.pdbx_strand_id
1 'polypeptide(L)'
;PLATGFGSFNFDEHEGIPHVWTLSEPYGARDWWPCKDDPSDKADSLDIVIILPSPQIAVSNGKLKEQIDMPGGKIKYHWSERYPISTYLVSITTYPYIKWVDEYIGLNGDALPLEYYVYPDHYNQVYENYSKTKEMIEVFAEKFGEYPFMGEKYGHVEFGRGGGMEHQTISSMGGYSEWLIAHELGHQWWGNLVTCESFHHIWLNEGFARFSEAIWEEHIGGQNAYINYWNNHTYYGSGTIYVEEPNTTSQIFNGNLSYNKGGWVLHMLRGVMGDDAFFSTLKSYGSNDSLAYASASTEDFKLVCESQSGLNLENFFQQWIYGEYYPKYALSWDISENQELIISIQQTQAWQYFEMPIDIKIISAGQTSVLTVENDGPVQDYNLGHVDFVPDNILLDPNNWILKEVEYLSLDNMNASEFKITMHPAYPNPFNSKTTIEYFIPDINDATKPIINIYDINGNFVDKISTLGNRNEGNALTWDATGKASGTYILNLLTP
;
A
#
# COMPACT_ATOMS: atom_id res chain seq x y z
N PRO A 1 23.46 -9.03 5.80
CA PRO A 1 23.97 -8.55 4.53
C PRO A 1 22.88 -7.72 3.85
N LEU A 2 23.29 -6.61 3.20
CA LEU A 2 22.36 -5.80 2.42
C LEU A 2 21.89 -6.62 1.20
N ALA A 3 20.66 -6.36 0.76
CA ALA A 3 20.15 -6.93 -0.48
C ALA A 3 21.00 -6.44 -1.65
N THR A 4 21.31 -7.31 -2.60
CA THR A 4 22.01 -6.93 -3.83
C THR A 4 21.02 -6.22 -4.77
N GLY A 5 21.48 -5.20 -5.51
CA GLY A 5 20.69 -4.52 -6.53
C GLY A 5 20.31 -5.40 -7.70
N PHE A 6 19.47 -4.87 -8.58
CA PHE A 6 19.02 -5.55 -9.81
C PHE A 6 20.03 -5.48 -10.97
N GLY A 7 21.30 -5.24 -10.68
CA GLY A 7 22.38 -5.27 -11.68
C GLY A 7 23.26 -4.04 -11.71
N SER A 8 22.90 -2.99 -10.95
CA SER A 8 23.67 -1.75 -10.74
C SER A 8 24.06 -1.02 -12.03
N PHE A 9 25.10 -1.45 -12.74
CA PHE A 9 25.59 -0.88 -13.98
C PHE A 9 25.75 -1.99 -15.02
N ASN A 10 24.98 -1.91 -16.12
CA ASN A 10 24.89 -2.97 -17.12
C ASN A 10 25.45 -2.55 -18.47
N PHE A 11 26.22 -3.43 -19.08
CA PHE A 11 26.63 -3.38 -20.49
C PHE A 11 25.82 -4.44 -21.23
N ASP A 12 25.02 -4.01 -22.18
CA ASP A 12 24.08 -4.81 -22.92
C ASP A 12 24.12 -4.46 -24.42
N GLU A 13 23.26 -5.08 -25.20
CA GLU A 13 23.03 -4.70 -26.60
C GLU A 13 21.53 -4.83 -26.95
N HIS A 14 21.06 -3.93 -27.80
CA HIS A 14 19.74 -4.00 -28.42
C HIS A 14 19.94 -3.95 -29.93
N GLU A 15 19.37 -4.92 -30.68
CA GLU A 15 19.56 -5.08 -32.12
C GLU A 15 21.03 -5.03 -32.57
N GLY A 16 21.96 -5.62 -31.77
CA GLY A 16 23.37 -5.64 -32.03
C GLY A 16 24.09 -4.29 -31.82
N ILE A 17 23.43 -3.31 -31.24
CA ILE A 17 24.01 -2.00 -30.90
C ILE A 17 24.27 -1.95 -29.39
N PRO A 18 25.51 -1.55 -28.97
CA PRO A 18 25.84 -1.44 -27.55
C PRO A 18 24.88 -0.52 -26.80
N HIS A 19 24.45 -0.99 -25.65
CA HIS A 19 23.53 -0.32 -24.76
C HIS A 19 24.11 -0.36 -23.33
N VAL A 20 24.16 0.78 -22.66
CA VAL A 20 24.52 0.86 -21.24
C VAL A 20 23.34 1.41 -20.48
N TRP A 21 23.03 0.80 -19.34
CA TRP A 21 21.95 1.27 -18.45
C TRP A 21 22.25 0.92 -17.00
N THR A 22 21.65 1.68 -16.09
CA THR A 22 21.76 1.45 -14.63
C THR A 22 20.42 1.09 -14.02
N LEU A 23 20.45 0.30 -12.97
CA LEU A 23 19.35 0.05 -12.03
C LEU A 23 19.95 -0.29 -10.67
N SER A 24 19.97 0.64 -9.76
CA SER A 24 20.73 0.58 -8.52
C SER A 24 19.90 0.13 -7.31
N GLU A 25 18.59 0.12 -7.42
CA GLU A 25 17.72 -0.29 -6.32
C GLU A 25 17.87 -1.78 -5.97
N PRO A 26 17.81 -2.19 -4.68
CA PRO A 26 17.80 -1.34 -3.50
C PRO A 26 19.18 -0.83 -3.08
N TYR A 27 20.27 -1.58 -3.26
CA TYR A 27 21.63 -1.28 -2.79
C TYR A 27 22.67 -1.63 -3.84
N GLY A 28 22.67 -0.94 -4.97
CA GLY A 28 23.60 -1.13 -6.08
C GLY A 28 24.26 0.16 -6.57
N ALA A 29 23.92 1.31 -5.97
CA ALA A 29 24.47 2.60 -6.39
C ALA A 29 25.97 2.69 -6.11
N ARG A 30 26.44 2.22 -4.97
CA ARG A 30 27.87 2.19 -4.61
C ARG A 30 28.74 1.29 -5.52
N ASP A 31 28.14 0.43 -6.32
CA ASP A 31 28.88 -0.44 -7.23
C ASP A 31 29.49 0.34 -8.41
N TRP A 32 28.94 1.54 -8.72
CA TRP A 32 29.39 2.32 -9.86
C TRP A 32 29.67 3.81 -9.57
N TRP A 33 29.15 4.34 -8.45
CA TRP A 33 29.51 5.70 -8.03
C TRP A 33 29.63 5.81 -6.51
N PRO A 34 30.51 6.71 -5.98
CA PRO A 34 30.73 6.83 -4.53
C PRO A 34 29.52 7.43 -3.81
N CYS A 35 28.86 6.63 -2.98
CA CYS A 35 27.75 7.05 -2.14
C CYS A 35 27.63 6.16 -0.90
N LYS A 36 26.81 6.53 0.08
CA LYS A 36 26.52 5.66 1.23
C LYS A 36 25.60 4.50 0.87
N ASP A 37 24.84 4.64 -0.20
CA ASP A 37 23.89 3.66 -0.69
C ASP A 37 22.79 3.34 0.35
N ASP A 38 22.17 4.40 0.81
CA ASP A 38 21.06 4.41 1.75
C ASP A 38 19.93 5.26 1.16
N PRO A 39 18.67 4.81 1.11
CA PRO A 39 17.58 5.56 0.49
C PRO A 39 17.36 6.93 1.12
N SER A 40 17.67 7.10 2.41
CA SER A 40 17.53 8.38 3.13
C SER A 40 18.67 9.37 2.90
N ASP A 41 19.82 8.90 2.38
CA ASP A 41 21.01 9.75 2.14
C ASP A 41 20.92 10.41 0.75
N LYS A 42 20.04 11.39 0.62
CA LYS A 42 19.88 12.15 -0.64
C LYS A 42 21.05 13.09 -0.87
N ALA A 43 21.55 13.12 -2.11
CA ALA A 43 22.47 14.16 -2.56
C ALA A 43 21.68 15.43 -2.88
N ASP A 44 22.12 16.59 -2.38
CA ASP A 44 21.44 17.88 -2.64
C ASP A 44 21.36 18.22 -4.14
N SER A 45 22.34 17.79 -4.91
CA SER A 45 22.41 17.96 -6.36
C SER A 45 23.50 17.10 -6.98
N LEU A 46 23.39 16.82 -8.28
CA LEU A 46 24.37 16.06 -9.05
C LEU A 46 24.70 16.74 -10.38
N ASP A 47 25.95 16.62 -10.80
CA ASP A 47 26.41 16.88 -12.16
C ASP A 47 26.94 15.56 -12.75
N ILE A 48 26.32 15.09 -13.84
CA ILE A 48 26.64 13.82 -14.48
C ILE A 48 27.21 14.11 -15.87
N VAL A 49 28.49 13.78 -16.07
CA VAL A 49 29.20 14.00 -17.33
C VAL A 49 29.50 12.66 -17.99
N ILE A 50 28.96 12.45 -19.19
CA ILE A 50 29.07 11.20 -19.94
C ILE A 50 29.76 11.53 -21.29
N ILE A 51 30.82 10.79 -21.62
CA ILE A 51 31.52 10.92 -22.91
C ILE A 51 31.45 9.56 -23.60
N LEU A 52 30.85 9.53 -24.77
CA LEU A 52 30.58 8.30 -25.52
C LEU A 52 30.76 8.51 -27.05
N PRO A 53 30.90 7.41 -27.81
CA PRO A 53 31.02 7.51 -29.27
C PRO A 53 29.70 7.96 -29.91
N SER A 54 29.79 8.79 -30.96
CA SER A 54 28.65 9.06 -31.85
C SER A 54 28.28 7.76 -32.60
N PRO A 55 26.96 7.48 -32.84
CA PRO A 55 25.80 8.36 -32.64
C PRO A 55 25.05 8.11 -31.32
N GLN A 56 25.69 7.54 -30.31
CA GLN A 56 25.07 7.25 -29.01
C GLN A 56 24.54 8.54 -28.35
N ILE A 57 23.38 8.45 -27.74
CA ILE A 57 22.76 9.49 -26.90
C ILE A 57 22.85 9.06 -25.47
N ALA A 58 23.32 9.91 -24.57
CA ALA A 58 23.29 9.66 -23.13
C ALA A 58 22.09 10.38 -22.48
N VAL A 59 21.32 9.66 -21.71
CA VAL A 59 20.16 10.17 -20.95
C VAL A 59 20.41 9.98 -19.47
N SER A 60 20.05 10.97 -18.66
CA SER A 60 20.23 10.97 -17.22
C SER A 60 19.23 11.89 -16.52
N ASN A 61 19.33 11.99 -15.18
CA ASN A 61 18.50 12.83 -14.31
C ASN A 61 18.69 14.33 -14.60
N GLY A 62 17.67 15.13 -14.26
CA GLY A 62 17.74 16.58 -14.36
C GLY A 62 17.70 17.13 -15.79
N LYS A 63 18.32 18.29 -16.00
CA LYS A 63 18.38 18.99 -17.30
C LYS A 63 19.69 18.75 -18.02
N LEU A 64 19.61 18.56 -19.33
CA LEU A 64 20.80 18.61 -20.21
C LEU A 64 21.33 20.04 -20.27
N LYS A 65 22.50 20.27 -19.69
CA LYS A 65 23.19 21.57 -19.68
C LYS A 65 24.03 21.77 -20.89
N GLU A 66 24.68 20.71 -21.36
CA GLU A 66 25.65 20.80 -22.42
C GLU A 66 25.71 19.50 -23.24
N GLN A 67 25.79 19.65 -24.56
CA GLN A 67 26.10 18.57 -25.49
C GLN A 67 27.16 19.10 -26.46
N ILE A 68 28.34 18.49 -26.47
CA ILE A 68 29.50 18.99 -27.25
C ILE A 68 30.14 17.85 -28.04
N ASP A 69 30.36 18.08 -29.33
CA ASP A 69 31.17 17.21 -30.17
C ASP A 69 32.65 17.31 -29.75
N MET A 70 33.26 16.16 -29.54
CA MET A 70 34.65 16.04 -29.11
C MET A 70 35.53 15.39 -30.21
N PRO A 71 36.84 15.59 -30.16
CA PRO A 71 37.77 14.90 -31.05
C PRO A 71 37.64 13.39 -31.00
N GLY A 72 37.82 12.71 -32.12
CA GLY A 72 37.75 11.24 -32.20
C GLY A 72 36.33 10.67 -32.31
N GLY A 73 35.37 11.49 -32.79
CA GLY A 73 33.99 11.05 -33.01
C GLY A 73 33.23 10.73 -31.71
N LYS A 74 33.55 11.45 -30.65
CA LYS A 74 32.87 11.35 -29.34
C LYS A 74 31.95 12.54 -29.13
N ILE A 75 30.96 12.35 -28.23
CA ILE A 75 30.07 13.41 -27.78
C ILE A 75 30.14 13.41 -26.24
N LYS A 76 30.23 14.61 -25.65
CA LYS A 76 30.10 14.87 -24.22
C LYS A 76 28.68 15.31 -23.92
N TYR A 77 28.05 14.69 -23.00
CA TYR A 77 26.77 15.10 -22.38
C TYR A 77 27.03 15.53 -20.94
N HIS A 78 26.46 16.68 -20.54
CA HIS A 78 26.49 17.16 -19.16
C HIS A 78 25.05 17.35 -18.68
N TRP A 79 24.60 16.47 -17.83
CA TRP A 79 23.30 16.50 -17.12
C TRP A 79 23.46 17.12 -15.73
N SER A 80 22.42 17.76 -15.25
CA SER A 80 22.44 18.51 -14.00
C SER A 80 21.12 18.35 -13.28
N GLU A 81 21.12 17.59 -12.19
CA GLU A 81 20.03 17.41 -11.23
C GLU A 81 20.21 18.41 -10.09
N ARG A 82 19.18 19.19 -9.78
CA ARG A 82 19.23 20.28 -8.78
C ARG A 82 18.22 20.12 -7.64
N TYR A 83 17.46 19.03 -7.65
CA TYR A 83 16.65 18.62 -6.51
C TYR A 83 17.35 17.52 -5.73
N PRO A 84 17.06 17.38 -4.40
CA PRO A 84 17.58 16.28 -3.63
C PRO A 84 17.18 14.93 -4.26
N ILE A 85 18.15 14.04 -4.40
CA ILE A 85 17.98 12.75 -5.08
C ILE A 85 18.56 11.61 -4.26
N SER A 86 17.77 10.54 -4.06
CA SER A 86 18.22 9.31 -3.42
C SER A 86 19.24 8.58 -4.32
N THR A 87 20.14 7.87 -3.68
CA THR A 87 21.28 7.21 -4.34
C THR A 87 20.85 6.23 -5.42
N TYR A 88 19.80 5.47 -5.19
CA TYR A 88 19.31 4.45 -6.13
C TYR A 88 18.58 5.03 -7.35
N LEU A 89 18.15 6.30 -7.28
CA LEU A 89 17.41 6.99 -8.34
C LEU A 89 18.33 7.64 -9.40
N VAL A 90 19.64 7.63 -9.15
CA VAL A 90 20.63 8.16 -10.13
C VAL A 90 20.77 7.19 -11.30
N SER A 91 20.66 7.72 -12.52
CA SER A 91 20.55 6.90 -13.71
C SER A 91 21.47 7.38 -14.85
N ILE A 92 21.98 6.40 -15.56
CA ILE A 92 22.65 6.58 -16.85
C ILE A 92 22.07 5.54 -17.82
N THR A 93 21.63 6.02 -18.99
CA THR A 93 21.19 5.13 -20.06
C THR A 93 21.73 5.66 -21.40
N THR A 94 22.27 4.78 -22.27
CA THR A 94 22.89 5.20 -23.54
C THR A 94 22.49 4.28 -24.69
N TYR A 95 21.95 4.85 -25.75
CA TYR A 95 21.62 4.16 -27.00
C TYR A 95 21.42 5.23 -28.11
N PRO A 96 21.46 4.95 -29.43
CA PRO A 96 21.07 5.90 -30.46
C PRO A 96 19.53 6.02 -30.56
N TYR A 97 18.92 6.55 -29.52
CA TYR A 97 17.48 6.71 -29.39
C TYR A 97 16.86 7.61 -30.44
N ILE A 98 15.57 7.36 -30.76
CA ILE A 98 14.70 8.42 -31.29
C ILE A 98 14.21 9.22 -30.06
N LYS A 99 14.34 10.56 -30.18
CA LYS A 99 13.84 11.51 -29.18
C LYS A 99 12.65 12.28 -29.73
N TRP A 100 11.59 12.45 -28.93
CA TRP A 100 10.59 13.49 -29.11
C TRP A 100 10.31 14.21 -27.80
N VAL A 101 9.66 15.37 -27.88
CA VAL A 101 9.36 16.22 -26.73
C VAL A 101 7.90 16.64 -26.80
N ASP A 102 7.24 16.66 -25.64
CA ASP A 102 5.94 17.27 -25.38
C ASP A 102 6.08 18.25 -24.21
N GLU A 103 5.00 18.83 -23.75
CA GLU A 103 5.01 19.82 -22.69
C GLU A 103 3.76 19.66 -21.79
N TYR A 104 3.98 19.66 -20.48
CA TYR A 104 2.92 19.81 -19.48
C TYR A 104 2.92 21.25 -18.97
N ILE A 105 1.73 21.85 -18.85
CA ILE A 105 1.56 23.17 -18.22
C ILE A 105 1.06 22.95 -16.81
N GLY A 106 1.90 23.27 -15.85
CA GLY A 106 1.62 23.09 -14.43
C GLY A 106 0.51 23.98 -13.91
N LEU A 107 0.03 23.70 -12.69
CA LEU A 107 -1.06 24.41 -12.03
C LEU A 107 -0.82 25.91 -11.88
N ASN A 108 0.44 26.34 -11.84
CA ASN A 108 0.85 27.74 -11.77
C ASN A 108 1.13 28.38 -13.15
N GLY A 109 0.97 27.61 -14.24
CA GLY A 109 1.24 28.06 -15.61
C GLY A 109 2.70 27.90 -16.08
N ASP A 110 3.56 27.30 -15.26
CA ASP A 110 4.93 26.97 -15.63
C ASP A 110 4.96 25.75 -16.58
N ALA A 111 5.87 25.75 -17.54
CA ALA A 111 6.00 24.70 -18.52
C ALA A 111 7.04 23.66 -18.07
N LEU A 112 6.67 22.38 -18.07
CA LEU A 112 7.53 21.23 -17.84
C LEU A 112 7.79 20.49 -19.17
N PRO A 113 9.04 20.40 -19.65
CA PRO A 113 9.37 19.58 -20.80
C PRO A 113 9.16 18.09 -20.50
N LEU A 114 8.49 17.38 -21.41
CA LEU A 114 8.34 15.93 -21.38
C LEU A 114 9.23 15.33 -22.47
N GLU A 115 10.26 14.59 -22.08
CA GLU A 115 11.26 14.06 -22.99
C GLU A 115 11.19 12.53 -23.08
N TYR A 116 11.07 12.00 -24.28
CA TYR A 116 10.96 10.57 -24.53
C TYR A 116 12.12 10.10 -25.38
N TYR A 117 12.78 9.02 -24.93
CA TYR A 117 13.93 8.40 -25.60
C TYR A 117 13.63 6.93 -25.80
N VAL A 118 13.40 6.51 -27.04
CA VAL A 118 12.95 5.16 -27.34
C VAL A 118 13.83 4.49 -28.40
N TYR A 119 13.82 3.17 -28.38
CA TYR A 119 14.46 2.42 -29.44
C TYR A 119 13.80 2.71 -30.78
N PRO A 120 14.58 2.87 -31.87
CA PRO A 120 14.01 3.22 -33.18
C PRO A 120 12.97 2.24 -33.70
N ASP A 121 13.10 0.95 -33.39
CA ASP A 121 12.18 -0.12 -33.78
C ASP A 121 10.90 -0.15 -32.93
N HIS A 122 10.91 0.44 -31.73
CA HIS A 122 9.76 0.50 -30.83
C HIS A 122 8.91 1.76 -30.99
N TYR A 123 9.39 2.81 -31.69
CA TYR A 123 8.74 4.13 -31.73
C TYR A 123 7.23 4.07 -31.98
N ASN A 124 6.80 3.35 -33.00
CA ASN A 124 5.38 3.26 -33.36
C ASN A 124 4.54 2.47 -32.33
N GLN A 125 5.16 1.61 -31.54
CA GLN A 125 4.48 0.79 -30.53
C GLN A 125 4.25 1.58 -29.24
N VAL A 126 5.19 2.42 -28.86
CA VAL A 126 5.18 3.10 -27.56
C VAL A 126 4.53 4.49 -27.61
N TYR A 127 4.52 5.14 -28.78
CA TYR A 127 4.15 6.54 -28.95
C TYR A 127 2.76 6.88 -28.38
N GLU A 128 1.75 6.05 -28.66
CA GLU A 128 0.37 6.29 -28.23
C GLU A 128 0.28 6.31 -26.69
N ASN A 129 0.84 5.28 -26.02
CA ASN A 129 0.74 5.16 -24.58
C ASN A 129 1.64 6.16 -23.85
N TYR A 130 2.87 6.39 -24.32
CA TYR A 130 3.76 7.39 -23.71
C TYR A 130 3.20 8.81 -23.84
N SER A 131 2.45 9.11 -24.91
CA SER A 131 1.80 10.41 -25.07
C SER A 131 0.71 10.69 -24.01
N LYS A 132 0.18 9.66 -23.32
CA LYS A 132 -0.77 9.82 -22.21
C LYS A 132 -0.11 10.32 -20.93
N THR A 133 1.22 10.31 -20.84
CA THR A 133 1.96 10.79 -19.66
C THR A 133 1.56 12.21 -19.26
N LYS A 134 1.32 13.08 -20.23
CA LYS A 134 0.85 14.45 -19.97
C LYS A 134 -0.47 14.46 -19.20
N GLU A 135 -1.47 13.71 -19.66
CA GLU A 135 -2.78 13.62 -19.03
C GLU A 135 -2.67 12.94 -17.65
N MET A 136 -1.79 11.94 -17.49
CA MET A 136 -1.52 11.32 -16.18
C MET A 136 -0.93 12.34 -15.20
N ILE A 137 0.00 13.20 -15.61
CA ILE A 137 0.55 14.27 -14.77
C ILE A 137 -0.56 15.24 -14.36
N GLU A 138 -1.45 15.64 -15.27
CA GLU A 138 -2.60 16.51 -14.96
C GLU A 138 -3.48 15.91 -13.88
N VAL A 139 -3.83 14.61 -13.99
CA VAL A 139 -4.62 13.87 -13.01
C VAL A 139 -3.91 13.78 -11.66
N PHE A 140 -2.63 13.42 -11.65
CA PHE A 140 -1.86 13.26 -10.41
C PHE A 140 -1.57 14.60 -9.73
N ALA A 141 -1.32 15.66 -10.49
CA ALA A 141 -1.15 17.01 -9.93
C ALA A 141 -2.44 17.51 -9.26
N GLU A 142 -3.61 17.21 -9.81
CA GLU A 142 -4.89 17.52 -9.16
C GLU A 142 -5.05 16.78 -7.84
N LYS A 143 -4.67 15.50 -7.76
CA LYS A 143 -4.88 14.64 -6.59
C LYS A 143 -3.77 14.75 -5.54
N PHE A 144 -2.51 14.83 -5.97
CA PHE A 144 -1.32 14.73 -5.11
C PHE A 144 -0.62 16.09 -4.89
N GLY A 145 -0.94 17.10 -5.68
CA GLY A 145 -0.21 18.36 -5.76
C GLY A 145 0.69 18.42 -7.00
N GLU A 146 1.19 19.61 -7.33
CA GLU A 146 1.99 19.85 -8.53
C GLU A 146 3.15 18.85 -8.70
N TYR A 147 3.52 18.55 -9.94
CA TYR A 147 4.69 17.72 -10.23
C TYR A 147 5.93 18.25 -9.50
N PRO A 148 6.61 17.43 -8.68
CA PRO A 148 7.59 17.95 -7.73
C PRO A 148 8.85 18.55 -8.35
N PHE A 149 9.19 18.16 -9.55
CA PHE A 149 10.43 18.57 -10.22
C PHE A 149 10.18 19.53 -11.41
N MET A 150 9.19 20.43 -11.27
CA MET A 150 8.80 21.40 -12.30
C MET A 150 9.97 22.24 -12.84
N GLY A 151 11.00 22.47 -12.01
CA GLY A 151 12.20 23.18 -12.42
C GLY A 151 13.08 22.42 -13.44
N GLU A 152 12.80 21.15 -13.74
CA GLU A 152 13.61 20.29 -14.60
C GLU A 152 12.87 19.75 -15.81
N LYS A 153 12.56 18.46 -15.84
CA LYS A 153 11.82 17.74 -16.88
C LYS A 153 11.13 16.53 -16.30
N TYR A 154 10.32 15.86 -17.11
CA TYR A 154 9.96 14.46 -16.92
C TYR A 154 10.00 13.72 -18.27
N GLY A 155 9.82 12.40 -18.22
CA GLY A 155 9.65 11.56 -19.39
C GLY A 155 10.17 10.15 -19.21
N HIS A 156 10.42 9.48 -20.33
CA HIS A 156 10.75 8.06 -20.34
C HIS A 156 12.00 7.80 -21.17
N VAL A 157 12.83 6.86 -20.73
CA VAL A 157 13.90 6.28 -21.52
C VAL A 157 13.77 4.77 -21.53
N GLU A 158 13.81 4.12 -22.70
CA GLU A 158 13.84 2.68 -22.77
C GLU A 158 15.18 2.11 -22.33
N PHE A 159 15.14 0.97 -21.60
CA PHE A 159 16.33 0.27 -21.13
C PHE A 159 16.21 -1.25 -21.33
N GLY A 160 17.31 -2.00 -21.16
CA GLY A 160 17.42 -3.41 -21.51
C GLY A 160 16.78 -4.40 -20.54
N ARG A 161 15.82 -3.97 -19.69
CA ARG A 161 15.17 -4.81 -18.69
C ARG A 161 13.65 -4.65 -18.76
N GLY A 162 12.90 -5.73 -18.51
CA GLY A 162 11.43 -5.66 -18.39
C GLY A 162 10.98 -4.97 -17.09
N GLY A 163 9.76 -4.41 -17.10
CA GLY A 163 9.23 -3.57 -16.01
C GLY A 163 9.64 -2.11 -16.16
N GLY A 164 9.66 -1.37 -15.06
CA GLY A 164 10.13 0.00 -15.03
C GLY A 164 11.11 0.24 -13.89
N MET A 165 11.59 1.47 -13.82
CA MET A 165 12.37 2.00 -12.71
C MET A 165 12.16 3.52 -12.65
N GLU A 166 11.75 3.98 -11.49
CA GLU A 166 11.33 5.35 -11.23
C GLU A 166 12.46 6.39 -11.15
N HIS A 167 13.55 6.22 -11.89
CA HIS A 167 14.65 7.17 -11.84
C HIS A 167 14.14 8.62 -11.86
N GLN A 168 14.65 9.44 -10.94
CA GLN A 168 14.14 10.79 -10.74
C GLN A 168 14.21 11.60 -12.02
N THR A 169 13.10 12.24 -12.39
CA THR A 169 12.91 13.07 -13.58
C THR A 169 12.99 12.35 -14.95
N ILE A 170 13.27 11.04 -14.97
CA ILE A 170 13.35 10.23 -16.21
C ILE A 170 13.15 8.76 -15.90
N SER A 171 11.92 8.24 -15.95
CA SER A 171 11.65 6.82 -15.67
C SER A 171 12.25 5.93 -16.77
N SER A 172 12.95 4.86 -16.34
CA SER A 172 13.49 3.86 -17.27
C SER A 172 12.42 2.80 -17.53
N MET A 173 12.11 2.56 -18.79
CA MET A 173 10.95 1.76 -19.20
C MET A 173 11.37 0.53 -20.01
N GLY A 174 11.01 -0.66 -19.53
CA GLY A 174 11.12 -1.90 -20.28
C GLY A 174 9.76 -2.42 -20.76
N GLY A 175 8.76 -1.55 -20.76
CA GLY A 175 7.41 -1.77 -21.23
C GLY A 175 6.67 -0.47 -21.48
N TYR A 176 5.46 -0.56 -22.00
CA TYR A 176 4.69 0.63 -22.42
C TYR A 176 3.18 0.51 -22.12
N SER A 177 2.80 -0.34 -21.16
CA SER A 177 1.41 -0.37 -20.68
C SER A 177 1.09 0.90 -19.89
N GLU A 178 -0.15 1.36 -19.97
CA GLU A 178 -0.60 2.54 -19.22
C GLU A 178 -0.40 2.38 -17.72
N TRP A 179 -0.62 1.18 -17.18
CA TRP A 179 -0.37 0.90 -15.75
C TRP A 179 1.09 1.09 -15.36
N LEU A 180 2.02 0.59 -16.18
CA LEU A 180 3.44 0.80 -15.92
C LEU A 180 3.80 2.29 -15.96
N ILE A 181 3.29 3.04 -16.94
CA ILE A 181 3.53 4.49 -17.05
C ILE A 181 2.97 5.21 -15.82
N ALA A 182 1.75 4.90 -15.40
CA ALA A 182 1.13 5.49 -14.21
C ALA A 182 1.88 5.15 -12.93
N HIS A 183 2.40 3.92 -12.81
CA HIS A 183 3.23 3.45 -11.71
C HIS A 183 4.52 4.27 -11.60
N GLU A 184 5.33 4.27 -12.66
CA GLU A 184 6.62 4.95 -12.68
C GLU A 184 6.49 6.47 -12.57
N LEU A 185 5.41 7.04 -13.09
CA LEU A 185 5.09 8.45 -12.89
C LEU A 185 4.66 8.73 -11.44
N GLY A 186 3.84 7.88 -10.84
CA GLY A 186 3.39 8.00 -9.45
C GLY A 186 4.56 8.07 -8.47
N HIS A 187 5.61 7.33 -8.74
CA HIS A 187 6.84 7.35 -7.96
C HIS A 187 7.53 8.72 -7.92
N GLN A 188 7.30 9.62 -8.88
CA GLN A 188 7.90 10.95 -8.83
C GLN A 188 7.45 11.73 -7.58
N TRP A 189 6.22 11.48 -7.07
CA TRP A 189 5.77 11.95 -5.76
C TRP A 189 6.17 10.97 -4.64
N TRP A 190 5.93 9.67 -4.83
CA TRP A 190 6.00 8.62 -3.81
C TRP A 190 7.17 7.67 -4.06
N GLY A 191 8.32 8.02 -3.51
CA GLY A 191 9.61 7.37 -3.76
C GLY A 191 10.70 8.39 -4.09
N ASN A 192 10.36 9.44 -4.88
CA ASN A 192 11.33 10.43 -5.31
C ASN A 192 11.23 11.73 -4.50
N LEU A 193 10.07 12.39 -4.49
CA LEU A 193 9.84 13.56 -3.62
C LEU A 193 9.95 13.15 -2.15
N VAL A 194 9.12 12.20 -1.73
CA VAL A 194 9.16 11.59 -0.40
C VAL A 194 9.60 10.14 -0.55
N THR A 195 10.81 9.82 -0.11
CA THR A 195 11.41 8.49 -0.20
C THR A 195 11.17 7.73 1.10
N CYS A 196 10.98 6.43 1.08
CA CYS A 196 10.96 5.64 2.30
C CYS A 196 12.28 5.79 3.07
N GLU A 197 12.23 6.02 4.39
CA GLU A 197 13.40 6.20 5.25
C GLU A 197 14.34 4.99 5.19
N SER A 198 13.77 3.81 5.04
CA SER A 198 14.48 2.55 4.81
C SER A 198 13.56 1.59 4.08
N PHE A 199 14.13 0.53 3.48
CA PHE A 199 13.33 -0.46 2.77
C PHE A 199 12.43 -1.33 3.66
N HIS A 200 12.44 -1.14 4.98
CA HIS A 200 11.37 -1.63 5.86
C HIS A 200 10.03 -0.99 5.51
N HIS A 201 10.05 0.26 5.05
CA HIS A 201 8.87 1.08 4.70
C HIS A 201 8.64 1.18 3.19
N ILE A 202 9.15 0.25 2.39
CA ILE A 202 9.08 0.30 0.91
C ILE A 202 7.65 0.42 0.35
N TRP A 203 6.65 0.02 1.11
CA TRP A 203 5.25 0.19 0.72
C TRP A 203 4.85 1.67 0.51
N LEU A 204 5.57 2.62 1.17
CA LEU A 204 5.40 4.06 0.96
C LEU A 204 5.78 4.50 -0.46
N ASN A 205 6.65 3.73 -1.12
CA ASN A 205 6.96 3.90 -2.53
C ASN A 205 5.98 3.05 -3.38
N GLU A 206 6.04 1.73 -3.25
CA GLU A 206 5.39 0.78 -4.14
C GLU A 206 3.87 0.71 -3.99
N GLY A 207 3.37 0.79 -2.76
CA GLY A 207 1.93 0.84 -2.50
C GLY A 207 1.29 2.11 -3.04
N PHE A 208 1.99 3.24 -2.93
CA PHE A 208 1.53 4.52 -3.47
C PHE A 208 1.59 4.56 -5.00
N ALA A 209 2.63 3.98 -5.62
CA ALA A 209 2.69 3.84 -7.07
C ALA A 209 1.57 2.93 -7.59
N ARG A 210 1.28 1.83 -6.88
CA ARG A 210 0.13 0.96 -7.15
C ARG A 210 -1.20 1.70 -7.01
N PHE A 211 -1.32 2.57 -6.02
CA PHE A 211 -2.49 3.43 -5.84
C PHE A 211 -2.63 4.45 -6.98
N SER A 212 -1.53 4.97 -7.50
CA SER A 212 -1.52 5.89 -8.65
C SER A 212 -2.07 5.22 -9.92
N GLU A 213 -1.79 3.93 -10.14
CA GLU A 213 -2.42 3.15 -11.21
C GLU A 213 -3.96 3.11 -11.06
N ALA A 214 -4.44 2.90 -9.81
CA ALA A 214 -5.88 2.89 -9.53
C ALA A 214 -6.53 4.25 -9.78
N ILE A 215 -5.84 5.36 -9.46
CA ILE A 215 -6.32 6.73 -9.75
C ILE A 215 -6.39 6.98 -11.26
N TRP A 216 -5.45 6.46 -12.03
CA TRP A 216 -5.53 6.50 -13.49
C TRP A 216 -6.74 5.71 -14.02
N GLU A 217 -6.96 4.49 -13.51
CA GLU A 217 -8.15 3.68 -13.85
C GLU A 217 -9.46 4.39 -13.49
N GLU A 218 -9.51 5.08 -12.33
CA GLU A 218 -10.67 5.89 -11.95
C GLU A 218 -10.93 7.02 -12.94
N HIS A 219 -9.88 7.68 -13.41
CA HIS A 219 -9.99 8.76 -14.39
C HIS A 219 -10.55 8.30 -15.75
N ILE A 220 -10.02 7.20 -16.27
CA ILE A 220 -10.43 6.72 -17.61
C ILE A 220 -11.74 5.93 -17.64
N GLY A 221 -12.11 5.25 -16.55
CA GLY A 221 -13.27 4.35 -16.49
C GLY A 221 -14.22 4.56 -15.32
N GLY A 222 -13.99 5.61 -14.51
CA GLY A 222 -14.82 5.96 -13.36
C GLY A 222 -14.75 4.96 -12.22
N GLN A 223 -15.64 5.12 -11.24
CA GLN A 223 -15.67 4.32 -10.01
C GLN A 223 -15.69 2.81 -10.25
N ASN A 224 -16.37 2.34 -11.30
CA ASN A 224 -16.42 0.90 -11.59
C ASN A 224 -15.06 0.35 -12.02
N ALA A 225 -14.28 1.09 -12.82
CA ALA A 225 -12.94 0.69 -13.21
C ALA A 225 -12.01 0.69 -12.01
N TYR A 226 -12.09 1.71 -11.14
CA TYR A 226 -11.37 1.78 -9.88
C TYR A 226 -11.61 0.56 -8.97
N ILE A 227 -12.87 0.20 -8.73
CA ILE A 227 -13.21 -0.98 -7.92
C ILE A 227 -12.75 -2.28 -8.58
N ASN A 228 -12.92 -2.41 -9.90
CA ASN A 228 -12.44 -3.58 -10.64
C ASN A 228 -10.91 -3.69 -10.58
N TYR A 229 -10.18 -2.58 -10.62
CA TYR A 229 -8.74 -2.57 -10.45
C TYR A 229 -8.36 -3.22 -9.11
N TRP A 230 -8.97 -2.81 -7.98
CA TRP A 230 -8.70 -3.39 -6.67
C TRP A 230 -9.11 -4.86 -6.57
N ASN A 231 -10.24 -5.25 -7.13
CA ASN A 231 -10.66 -6.66 -7.18
C ASN A 231 -9.62 -7.57 -7.86
N ASN A 232 -8.93 -7.05 -8.88
CA ASN A 232 -7.88 -7.79 -9.60
C ASN A 232 -6.52 -7.79 -8.87
N HIS A 233 -6.34 -6.94 -7.87
CA HIS A 233 -5.09 -6.80 -7.11
C HIS A 233 -5.24 -7.18 -5.63
N THR A 234 -6.17 -8.09 -5.32
CA THR A 234 -6.36 -8.61 -3.96
C THR A 234 -5.27 -9.59 -3.55
N TYR A 235 -4.93 -9.59 -2.26
CA TYR A 235 -4.06 -10.59 -1.67
C TYR A 235 -4.61 -11.06 -0.32
N TYR A 236 -4.92 -12.34 -0.24
CA TYR A 236 -5.52 -13.01 0.92
C TYR A 236 -4.54 -13.91 1.69
N GLY A 237 -3.24 -13.67 1.54
CA GLY A 237 -2.19 -14.45 2.20
C GLY A 237 -1.67 -13.82 3.49
N SER A 238 -0.70 -14.52 4.10
CA SER A 238 0.04 -14.05 5.28
C SER A 238 1.12 -13.03 4.94
N GLY A 239 1.69 -12.43 5.97
CA GLY A 239 2.80 -11.48 5.92
C GLY A 239 2.37 -10.04 6.17
N THR A 240 3.33 -9.26 6.65
CA THR A 240 3.18 -7.85 6.98
C THR A 240 3.58 -6.98 5.79
N ILE A 241 2.99 -5.80 5.68
CA ILE A 241 3.41 -4.78 4.69
C ILE A 241 4.75 -4.17 5.11
N TYR A 242 4.93 -3.92 6.41
CA TYR A 242 6.23 -3.57 6.96
C TYR A 242 7.20 -4.74 6.76
N VAL A 243 8.32 -4.51 6.09
CA VAL A 243 9.31 -5.54 5.81
C VAL A 243 10.23 -5.69 7.02
N GLU A 244 10.03 -6.72 7.82
CA GLU A 244 10.82 -6.94 9.05
C GLU A 244 12.30 -7.16 8.75
N GLU A 245 12.62 -7.89 7.68
CA GLU A 245 13.97 -8.23 7.28
C GLU A 245 14.23 -7.91 5.80
N PRO A 246 14.61 -6.68 5.43
CA PRO A 246 14.85 -6.29 4.05
C PRO A 246 16.22 -6.79 3.53
N ASN A 247 16.46 -8.08 3.63
CA ASN A 247 17.75 -8.71 3.33
C ASN A 247 17.87 -9.15 1.86
N THR A 248 16.77 -9.28 1.15
CA THR A 248 16.73 -9.69 -0.26
C THR A 248 15.76 -8.84 -1.06
N THR A 249 16.02 -8.74 -2.37
CA THR A 249 15.09 -8.04 -3.30
C THR A 249 13.69 -8.62 -3.26
N SER A 250 13.53 -9.94 -3.12
CA SER A 250 12.22 -10.59 -3.06
C SER A 250 11.45 -10.34 -1.76
N GLN A 251 12.13 -10.00 -0.66
CA GLN A 251 11.48 -9.57 0.58
C GLN A 251 11.03 -8.11 0.48
N ILE A 252 11.89 -7.25 -0.06
CA ILE A 252 11.61 -5.82 -0.23
C ILE A 252 10.50 -5.62 -1.27
N PHE A 253 10.67 -6.17 -2.47
CA PHE A 253 9.75 -5.98 -3.61
C PHE A 253 8.77 -7.15 -3.73
N ASN A 254 8.06 -7.44 -2.63
CA ASN A 254 7.03 -8.46 -2.64
C ASN A 254 5.76 -7.91 -3.29
N GLY A 255 5.46 -8.37 -4.51
CA GLY A 255 4.33 -7.88 -5.31
C GLY A 255 2.97 -7.98 -4.60
N ASN A 256 2.79 -8.96 -3.70
CA ASN A 256 1.57 -9.14 -2.95
C ASN A 256 1.46 -8.24 -1.71
N LEU A 257 2.57 -7.99 -1.02
CA LEU A 257 2.61 -7.25 0.24
C LEU A 257 2.94 -5.78 0.00
N SER A 258 4.15 -5.48 -0.50
CA SER A 258 4.62 -4.11 -0.68
C SER A 258 3.80 -3.34 -1.72
N TYR A 259 3.36 -4.02 -2.79
CA TYR A 259 2.57 -3.43 -3.88
C TYR A 259 1.07 -3.56 -3.65
N ASN A 260 0.51 -4.78 -3.78
CA ASN A 260 -0.95 -4.97 -3.79
C ASN A 260 -1.58 -4.62 -2.44
N LYS A 261 -1.14 -5.24 -1.35
CA LYS A 261 -1.70 -4.97 -0.01
C LYS A 261 -1.35 -3.55 0.45
N GLY A 262 -0.13 -3.04 0.11
CA GLY A 262 0.25 -1.64 0.36
C GLY A 262 -0.70 -0.64 -0.31
N GLY A 263 -1.03 -0.87 -1.59
CA GLY A 263 -2.02 -0.05 -2.31
C GLY A 263 -3.43 -0.19 -1.74
N TRP A 264 -3.84 -1.41 -1.33
CA TRP A 264 -5.11 -1.66 -0.65
C TRP A 264 -5.24 -0.87 0.65
N VAL A 265 -4.17 -0.68 1.41
CA VAL A 265 -4.21 0.15 2.62
C VAL A 265 -4.56 1.59 2.29
N LEU A 266 -4.02 2.16 1.21
CA LEU A 266 -4.37 3.50 0.76
C LEU A 266 -5.83 3.59 0.29
N HIS A 267 -6.31 2.56 -0.42
CA HIS A 267 -7.71 2.45 -0.80
C HIS A 267 -8.63 2.40 0.44
N MET A 268 -8.30 1.59 1.44
CA MET A 268 -9.05 1.52 2.70
C MET A 268 -8.99 2.84 3.48
N LEU A 269 -7.82 3.49 3.57
CA LEU A 269 -7.69 4.80 4.19
C LEU A 269 -8.56 5.87 3.50
N ARG A 270 -8.63 5.85 2.16
CA ARG A 270 -9.55 6.71 1.40
C ARG A 270 -11.00 6.48 1.83
N GLY A 271 -11.41 5.22 2.01
CA GLY A 271 -12.74 4.88 2.53
C GLY A 271 -12.99 5.36 3.95
N VAL A 272 -12.01 5.18 4.85
CA VAL A 272 -12.10 5.58 6.27
C VAL A 272 -12.12 7.11 6.45
N MET A 273 -11.28 7.83 5.71
CA MET A 273 -11.11 9.28 5.85
C MET A 273 -12.10 10.08 4.98
N GLY A 274 -12.62 9.46 3.92
CA GLY A 274 -13.34 10.14 2.85
C GLY A 274 -12.42 10.87 1.87
N ASP A 275 -12.89 11.10 0.64
CA ASP A 275 -12.09 11.65 -0.46
C ASP A 275 -11.41 12.98 -0.12
N ASP A 276 -12.15 13.93 0.43
CA ASP A 276 -11.64 15.28 0.70
C ASP A 276 -10.47 15.27 1.69
N ALA A 277 -10.62 14.56 2.82
CA ALA A 277 -9.57 14.46 3.83
C ALA A 277 -8.38 13.61 3.30
N PHE A 278 -8.65 12.54 2.57
CA PHE A 278 -7.61 11.67 2.04
C PHE A 278 -6.72 12.39 1.01
N PHE A 279 -7.30 13.03 -0.01
CA PHE A 279 -6.50 13.75 -1.01
C PHE A 279 -5.86 15.02 -0.45
N SER A 280 -6.49 15.68 0.54
CA SER A 280 -5.83 16.75 1.30
C SER A 280 -4.61 16.22 2.06
N THR A 281 -4.69 15.01 2.62
CA THR A 281 -3.57 14.35 3.28
C THR A 281 -2.41 14.09 2.32
N LEU A 282 -2.67 13.56 1.12
CA LEU A 282 -1.62 13.31 0.12
C LEU A 282 -0.91 14.62 -0.27
N LYS A 283 -1.67 15.68 -0.51
CA LYS A 283 -1.09 17.01 -0.80
C LYS A 283 -0.25 17.54 0.37
N SER A 284 -0.75 17.38 1.60
CA SER A 284 -0.03 17.81 2.81
C SER A 284 1.22 16.99 3.05
N TYR A 285 1.19 15.68 2.77
CA TYR A 285 2.34 14.79 2.88
C TYR A 285 3.45 15.17 1.90
N GLY A 286 3.11 15.38 0.62
CA GLY A 286 4.05 15.80 -0.41
C GLY A 286 4.54 17.26 -0.29
N SER A 287 3.88 18.11 0.49
CA SER A 287 4.27 19.50 0.74
C SER A 287 4.76 19.78 2.16
N ASN A 288 4.90 18.76 2.99
CA ASN A 288 5.40 18.90 4.36
C ASN A 288 6.88 19.31 4.34
N ASP A 289 7.22 20.42 5.01
CA ASP A 289 8.58 20.99 5.01
C ASP A 289 9.67 20.00 5.51
N SER A 290 9.30 19.01 6.33
CA SER A 290 10.24 18.01 6.86
C SER A 290 10.33 16.73 6.02
N LEU A 291 9.36 16.48 5.13
CA LEU A 291 9.23 15.23 4.37
C LEU A 291 9.44 15.44 2.87
N ALA A 292 9.05 16.59 2.32
CA ALA A 292 9.26 16.93 0.91
C ALA A 292 10.77 17.00 0.61
N TYR A 293 11.18 16.34 -0.47
CA TYR A 293 12.59 16.17 -0.86
C TYR A 293 13.46 15.47 0.20
N ALA A 294 12.83 14.78 1.14
CA ALA A 294 13.45 14.04 2.23
C ALA A 294 12.95 12.59 2.26
N SER A 295 13.03 11.95 3.42
CA SER A 295 12.54 10.58 3.63
C SER A 295 11.49 10.54 4.73
N ALA A 296 10.66 9.49 4.71
CA ALA A 296 9.59 9.28 5.67
C ALA A 296 9.48 7.82 6.11
N SER A 297 9.05 7.62 7.34
CA SER A 297 8.62 6.35 7.90
C SER A 297 7.09 6.18 7.78
N THR A 298 6.60 4.98 8.04
CA THR A 298 5.15 4.72 8.18
C THR A 298 4.50 5.61 9.23
N GLU A 299 5.20 5.87 10.34
CA GLU A 299 4.71 6.72 11.42
C GLU A 299 4.55 8.19 10.99
N ASP A 300 5.48 8.71 10.19
CA ASP A 300 5.37 10.06 9.64
C ASP A 300 4.12 10.21 8.77
N PHE A 301 3.85 9.25 7.90
CA PHE A 301 2.63 9.25 7.10
C PHE A 301 1.37 9.13 7.95
N LYS A 302 1.35 8.24 8.97
CA LYS A 302 0.24 8.11 9.92
C LYS A 302 -0.06 9.45 10.61
N LEU A 303 0.95 10.14 11.11
CA LEU A 303 0.80 11.44 11.77
C LEU A 303 0.18 12.50 10.84
N VAL A 304 0.53 12.50 9.55
CA VAL A 304 -0.11 13.39 8.57
C VAL A 304 -1.58 13.01 8.37
N CYS A 305 -1.89 11.70 8.25
CA CYS A 305 -3.27 11.22 8.14
C CYS A 305 -4.12 11.64 9.33
N GLU A 306 -3.64 11.43 10.55
CA GLU A 306 -4.33 11.82 11.79
C GLU A 306 -4.52 13.33 11.90
N SER A 307 -3.50 14.10 11.52
CA SER A 307 -3.58 15.57 11.53
C SER A 307 -4.63 16.14 10.57
N GLN A 308 -4.80 15.53 9.40
CA GLN A 308 -5.73 16.01 8.38
C GLN A 308 -7.16 15.50 8.60
N SER A 309 -7.32 14.28 9.10
CA SER A 309 -8.63 13.66 9.32
C SER A 309 -9.23 13.94 10.70
N GLY A 310 -8.37 14.19 11.70
CA GLY A 310 -8.77 14.24 13.11
C GLY A 310 -9.11 12.87 13.71
N LEU A 311 -8.91 11.78 12.98
CA LEU A 311 -9.13 10.41 13.43
C LEU A 311 -7.92 9.89 14.19
N ASN A 312 -8.14 8.94 15.10
CA ASN A 312 -7.07 8.11 15.65
C ASN A 312 -6.92 6.89 14.73
N LEU A 313 -5.79 6.75 14.06
CA LEU A 313 -5.51 5.69 13.10
C LEU A 313 -4.51 4.65 13.63
N GLU A 314 -4.16 4.69 14.91
CA GLU A 314 -3.19 3.78 15.53
C GLU A 314 -3.54 2.32 15.26
N ASN A 315 -4.79 1.89 15.60
CA ASN A 315 -5.23 0.51 15.40
C ASN A 315 -5.27 0.13 13.93
N PHE A 316 -5.68 1.05 13.04
CA PHE A 316 -5.67 0.81 11.60
C PHE A 316 -4.26 0.48 11.10
N PHE A 317 -3.26 1.31 11.43
CA PHE A 317 -1.88 1.07 10.98
C PHE A 317 -1.29 -0.19 11.62
N GLN A 318 -1.55 -0.44 12.91
CA GLN A 318 -1.08 -1.65 13.59
C GLN A 318 -1.66 -2.92 12.95
N GLN A 319 -2.93 -2.92 12.61
CA GLN A 319 -3.61 -4.09 12.07
C GLN A 319 -3.29 -4.34 10.59
N TRP A 320 -3.14 -3.28 9.79
CA TRP A 320 -3.01 -3.41 8.34
C TRP A 320 -1.57 -3.35 7.82
N ILE A 321 -0.67 -2.62 8.49
CA ILE A 321 0.74 -2.49 8.09
C ILE A 321 1.63 -3.49 8.83
N TYR A 322 1.49 -3.53 10.16
CA TYR A 322 2.31 -4.39 11.03
C TYR A 322 1.64 -5.72 11.34
N GLY A 323 0.33 -5.84 11.11
CA GLY A 323 -0.43 -7.07 11.24
C GLY A 323 -0.52 -7.85 9.93
N GLU A 324 -0.84 -9.13 10.05
CA GLU A 324 -1.01 -10.05 8.94
C GLU A 324 -2.47 -10.27 8.58
N TYR A 325 -2.73 -10.76 7.37
CA TYR A 325 -4.04 -11.21 6.89
C TYR A 325 -5.09 -10.09 6.71
N TYR A 326 -6.36 -10.42 6.90
CA TYR A 326 -7.55 -9.61 6.60
C TYR A 326 -8.76 -10.16 7.38
N PRO A 327 -9.86 -9.40 7.57
CA PRO A 327 -11.06 -9.88 8.24
C PRO A 327 -11.92 -10.80 7.35
N LYS A 328 -12.52 -11.81 7.99
CA LYS A 328 -13.57 -12.65 7.41
C LYS A 328 -14.85 -12.40 8.17
N TYR A 329 -15.78 -11.71 7.54
CA TYR A 329 -17.06 -11.35 8.15
C TYR A 329 -18.13 -12.41 7.87
N ALA A 330 -18.88 -12.78 8.89
CA ALA A 330 -20.18 -13.42 8.75
C ALA A 330 -21.26 -12.41 9.13
N LEU A 331 -22.20 -12.16 8.23
CA LEU A 331 -23.30 -11.23 8.44
C LEU A 331 -24.61 -12.02 8.54
N SER A 332 -25.37 -11.77 9.60
CA SER A 332 -26.76 -12.18 9.74
C SER A 332 -27.64 -11.02 10.16
N TRP A 333 -28.93 -11.13 9.98
CA TRP A 333 -29.89 -10.14 10.43
C TRP A 333 -31.23 -10.79 10.81
N ASP A 334 -31.97 -10.13 11.68
CA ASP A 334 -33.29 -10.56 12.11
C ASP A 334 -34.18 -9.34 12.39
N ILE A 335 -35.49 -9.57 12.43
CA ILE A 335 -36.46 -8.56 12.89
C ILE A 335 -37.04 -9.03 14.23
N SER A 336 -36.78 -8.25 15.28
CA SER A 336 -37.24 -8.53 16.61
C SER A 336 -38.78 -8.52 16.70
N GLU A 337 -39.32 -9.05 17.82
CA GLU A 337 -40.77 -8.97 18.12
C GLU A 337 -41.30 -7.53 18.16
N ASN A 338 -40.43 -6.56 18.41
CA ASN A 338 -40.77 -5.13 18.43
C ASN A 338 -40.65 -4.46 17.04
N GLN A 339 -40.49 -5.24 15.96
CA GLN A 339 -40.27 -4.74 14.60
C GLN A 339 -38.99 -3.92 14.48
N GLU A 340 -37.93 -4.27 15.17
CA GLU A 340 -36.61 -3.63 15.07
C GLU A 340 -35.69 -4.51 14.22
N LEU A 341 -34.98 -3.91 13.26
CA LEU A 341 -33.99 -4.60 12.46
C LEU A 341 -32.67 -4.68 13.25
N ILE A 342 -32.23 -5.90 13.51
CA ILE A 342 -30.96 -6.19 14.18
C ILE A 342 -30.03 -6.87 13.18
N ILE A 343 -28.82 -6.33 13.03
CA ILE A 343 -27.75 -6.90 12.21
C ILE A 343 -26.65 -7.40 13.13
N SER A 344 -26.21 -8.62 12.93
CA SER A 344 -25.05 -9.21 13.63
C SER A 344 -23.89 -9.39 12.67
N ILE A 345 -22.72 -8.84 13.04
CA ILE A 345 -21.48 -9.00 12.30
C ILE A 345 -20.50 -9.74 13.18
N GLN A 346 -20.00 -10.87 12.68
CA GLN A 346 -19.00 -11.69 13.34
C GLN A 346 -17.73 -11.74 12.48
N GLN A 347 -16.57 -11.54 13.08
CA GLN A 347 -15.27 -11.85 12.47
C GLN A 347 -14.92 -13.31 12.77
N THR A 348 -14.82 -14.15 11.72
CA THR A 348 -14.73 -15.62 11.85
C THR A 348 -13.32 -16.18 11.68
N GLN A 349 -12.35 -15.35 11.35
CA GLN A 349 -10.95 -15.75 11.20
C GLN A 349 -10.31 -16.17 12.54
N ALA A 350 -9.24 -16.97 12.45
CA ALA A 350 -8.50 -17.47 13.61
C ALA A 350 -7.31 -16.59 14.03
N TRP A 351 -7.06 -15.51 13.30
CA TRP A 351 -6.01 -14.52 13.59
C TRP A 351 -6.61 -13.29 14.27
N GLN A 352 -5.91 -12.15 14.29
CA GLN A 352 -6.40 -10.91 14.89
C GLN A 352 -7.76 -10.48 14.32
N TYR A 353 -8.57 -9.78 15.10
CA TYR A 353 -9.70 -9.04 14.58
C TYR A 353 -9.26 -7.66 14.05
N PHE A 354 -10.08 -7.06 13.21
CA PHE A 354 -9.81 -5.78 12.57
C PHE A 354 -10.88 -4.77 12.96
N GLU A 355 -10.46 -3.57 13.28
CA GLU A 355 -11.36 -2.45 13.59
C GLU A 355 -11.58 -1.62 12.34
N MET A 356 -12.82 -1.55 11.85
CA MET A 356 -13.16 -0.86 10.62
C MET A 356 -14.56 -0.25 10.70
N PRO A 357 -14.76 0.97 10.19
CA PRO A 357 -16.10 1.44 9.83
C PRO A 357 -16.60 0.63 8.64
N ILE A 358 -17.79 0.07 8.75
CA ILE A 358 -18.38 -0.81 7.73
C ILE A 358 -19.69 -0.21 7.22
N ASP A 359 -19.76 0.02 5.92
CA ASP A 359 -21.01 0.41 5.28
C ASP A 359 -21.96 -0.78 5.15
N ILE A 360 -23.20 -0.61 5.61
CA ILE A 360 -24.26 -1.56 5.47
C ILE A 360 -25.33 -1.00 4.54
N LYS A 361 -25.56 -1.68 3.43
CA LYS A 361 -26.62 -1.30 2.46
C LYS A 361 -27.83 -2.21 2.66
N ILE A 362 -28.96 -1.59 2.98
CA ILE A 362 -30.26 -2.23 3.13
C ILE A 362 -31.05 -2.00 1.85
N ILE A 363 -31.61 -3.08 1.28
CA ILE A 363 -32.43 -3.05 0.06
C ILE A 363 -33.82 -3.55 0.43
N SER A 364 -34.87 -2.78 0.11
CA SER A 364 -36.27 -3.16 0.32
C SER A 364 -37.18 -2.51 -0.69
N ALA A 365 -38.03 -3.29 -1.35
CA ALA A 365 -39.00 -2.84 -2.35
C ALA A 365 -38.42 -1.87 -3.40
N GLY A 366 -37.20 -2.09 -3.82
CA GLY A 366 -36.47 -1.29 -4.80
C GLY A 366 -35.89 0.04 -4.24
N GLN A 367 -36.07 0.32 -2.96
CA GLN A 367 -35.39 1.41 -2.26
C GLN A 367 -34.12 0.92 -1.59
N THR A 368 -33.15 1.80 -1.45
CA THR A 368 -31.88 1.49 -0.79
C THR A 368 -31.54 2.56 0.24
N SER A 369 -31.03 2.12 1.39
CA SER A 369 -30.38 2.99 2.39
C SER A 369 -28.99 2.43 2.71
N VAL A 370 -28.06 3.33 3.01
CA VAL A 370 -26.71 2.97 3.46
C VAL A 370 -26.47 3.66 4.80
N LEU A 371 -25.90 2.92 5.73
CA LEU A 371 -25.46 3.44 7.02
C LEU A 371 -24.09 2.83 7.33
N THR A 372 -23.29 3.54 8.11
CA THR A 372 -21.97 3.06 8.55
C THR A 372 -22.08 2.62 10.01
N VAL A 373 -21.50 1.47 10.33
CA VAL A 373 -21.37 0.94 11.69
C VAL A 373 -19.89 0.79 12.03
N GLU A 374 -19.55 1.07 13.29
CA GLU A 374 -18.19 0.84 13.78
C GLU A 374 -18.06 -0.61 14.23
N ASN A 375 -17.22 -1.40 13.55
CA ASN A 375 -16.89 -2.76 13.98
C ASN A 375 -15.52 -2.74 14.66
N ASP A 376 -15.54 -2.73 15.99
CA ASP A 376 -14.39 -2.67 16.90
C ASP A 376 -14.24 -3.92 17.78
N GLY A 377 -14.93 -5.01 17.41
CA GLY A 377 -14.89 -6.26 18.15
C GLY A 377 -15.19 -7.49 17.29
N PRO A 378 -14.92 -8.68 17.84
CA PRO A 378 -15.07 -9.93 17.10
C PRO A 378 -16.53 -10.30 16.78
N VAL A 379 -17.48 -9.87 17.59
CA VAL A 379 -18.93 -10.05 17.37
C VAL A 379 -19.67 -8.84 17.88
N GLN A 380 -20.50 -8.25 17.05
CA GLN A 380 -21.28 -7.07 17.40
C GLN A 380 -22.67 -7.11 16.78
N ASP A 381 -23.66 -6.74 17.57
CA ASP A 381 -25.04 -6.57 17.16
C ASP A 381 -25.39 -5.08 17.07
N TYR A 382 -26.03 -4.71 15.96
CA TYR A 382 -26.45 -3.34 15.68
C TYR A 382 -27.97 -3.28 15.56
N ASN A 383 -28.63 -2.61 16.52
CA ASN A 383 -30.06 -2.33 16.43
C ASN A 383 -30.27 -1.09 15.54
N LEU A 384 -30.79 -1.27 14.36
CA LEU A 384 -31.01 -0.24 13.37
C LEU A 384 -32.39 0.45 13.53
N GLY A 385 -33.13 0.11 14.59
CA GLY A 385 -34.41 0.69 14.93
C GLY A 385 -35.59 0.03 14.23
N HIS A 386 -36.77 0.68 14.40
CA HIS A 386 -38.04 0.14 13.92
C HIS A 386 -38.11 0.14 12.38
N VAL A 387 -38.60 -0.96 11.82
CA VAL A 387 -38.82 -1.13 10.40
C VAL A 387 -40.24 -1.62 10.13
N ASP A 388 -40.93 -1.02 9.14
CA ASP A 388 -42.26 -1.43 8.69
C ASP A 388 -42.20 -2.45 7.53
N PHE A 389 -41.01 -2.97 7.24
CA PHE A 389 -40.72 -3.86 6.10
C PHE A 389 -39.74 -4.96 6.46
N VAL A 390 -39.72 -6.02 5.66
CA VAL A 390 -38.65 -7.02 5.68
C VAL A 390 -37.65 -6.67 4.59
N PRO A 391 -36.36 -6.51 4.85
CA PRO A 391 -35.35 -6.30 3.82
C PRO A 391 -35.35 -7.41 2.78
N ASP A 392 -35.27 -7.03 1.51
CA ASP A 392 -35.05 -7.99 0.40
C ASP A 392 -33.60 -8.50 0.42
N ASN A 393 -32.65 -7.64 0.81
CA ASN A 393 -31.23 -7.96 0.94
C ASN A 393 -30.51 -6.95 1.82
N ILE A 394 -29.43 -7.40 2.48
CA ILE A 394 -28.51 -6.56 3.25
C ILE A 394 -27.09 -6.90 2.78
N LEU A 395 -26.34 -5.87 2.38
CA LEU A 395 -24.96 -6.02 1.88
C LEU A 395 -23.98 -5.32 2.81
N LEU A 396 -22.92 -6.03 3.18
CA LEU A 396 -21.78 -5.52 3.93
C LEU A 396 -20.75 -4.94 2.96
N ASP A 397 -20.32 -3.72 3.19
CA ASP A 397 -19.35 -2.98 2.39
C ASP A 397 -19.63 -3.06 0.87
N PRO A 398 -20.76 -2.51 0.41
CA PRO A 398 -21.22 -2.65 -0.97
C PRO A 398 -20.29 -2.00 -2.00
N ASN A 399 -19.47 -1.04 -1.57
CA ASN A 399 -18.51 -0.32 -2.40
C ASN A 399 -17.11 -0.95 -2.37
N ASN A 400 -16.95 -2.07 -1.65
CA ASN A 400 -15.70 -2.82 -1.54
C ASN A 400 -14.51 -1.96 -1.03
N TRP A 401 -14.76 -1.13 0.00
CA TRP A 401 -13.71 -0.34 0.64
C TRP A 401 -12.74 -1.18 1.48
N ILE A 402 -13.13 -2.37 1.92
CA ILE A 402 -12.35 -3.20 2.85
C ILE A 402 -11.84 -4.45 2.13
N LEU A 403 -10.56 -4.77 2.27
CA LEU A 403 -10.00 -6.06 1.88
C LEU A 403 -10.54 -7.14 2.81
N LYS A 404 -11.50 -7.95 2.36
CA LYS A 404 -12.26 -8.88 3.20
C LYS A 404 -12.80 -10.08 2.45
N GLU A 405 -13.21 -11.09 3.19
CA GLU A 405 -14.21 -12.08 2.76
C GLU A 405 -15.50 -11.88 3.53
N VAL A 406 -16.65 -12.15 2.91
CA VAL A 406 -17.98 -12.04 3.55
C VAL A 406 -18.78 -13.29 3.31
N GLU A 407 -19.34 -13.86 4.38
CA GLU A 407 -20.36 -14.91 4.37
C GLU A 407 -21.69 -14.32 4.83
N TYR A 408 -22.77 -14.55 4.05
CA TYR A 408 -24.11 -14.13 4.41
C TYR A 408 -24.87 -15.33 4.97
N LEU A 409 -25.25 -15.26 6.23
CA LEU A 409 -25.97 -16.33 6.91
C LEU A 409 -27.47 -16.14 6.70
N SER A 410 -28.16 -17.14 6.16
CA SER A 410 -29.63 -17.11 6.02
C SER A 410 -30.29 -17.53 7.34
N LEU A 411 -31.49 -17.00 7.62
CA LEU A 411 -32.30 -17.39 8.79
C LEU A 411 -32.58 -18.90 8.86
N ASP A 412 -32.65 -19.58 7.71
CA ASP A 412 -32.86 -21.03 7.62
C ASP A 412 -31.62 -21.84 8.11
N ASN A 413 -30.44 -21.22 8.19
CA ASN A 413 -29.22 -21.81 8.72
C ASN A 413 -28.94 -21.44 10.17
N MET A 414 -29.73 -20.55 10.77
CA MET A 414 -29.63 -20.16 12.18
C MET A 414 -30.28 -21.19 13.10
N ASN A 415 -29.97 -22.49 12.98
CA ASN A 415 -30.09 -23.36 14.10
C ASN A 415 -29.03 -22.93 15.12
N ALA A 416 -29.44 -22.63 16.35
CA ALA A 416 -28.62 -22.14 17.47
C ALA A 416 -27.38 -22.99 17.82
N SER A 417 -26.98 -23.92 16.98
CA SER A 417 -25.82 -24.81 17.12
C SER A 417 -24.57 -24.41 16.39
N GLU A 418 -24.58 -23.32 15.60
CA GLU A 418 -23.38 -22.92 14.77
C GLU A 418 -22.65 -21.65 15.21
N PHE A 419 -23.11 -20.97 16.26
CA PHE A 419 -22.25 -19.99 16.91
C PHE A 419 -21.10 -20.72 17.60
N LYS A 420 -19.99 -20.85 16.91
CA LYS A 420 -18.80 -21.47 17.48
C LYS A 420 -18.25 -20.62 18.61
N ILE A 421 -18.00 -21.28 19.75
CA ILE A 421 -17.13 -20.73 20.77
C ILE A 421 -15.79 -20.42 20.11
N THR A 422 -15.39 -19.15 20.12
CA THR A 422 -14.10 -18.72 19.55
C THR A 422 -13.21 -18.13 20.65
N MET A 423 -11.91 -18.38 20.54
CA MET A 423 -10.88 -17.74 21.34
C MET A 423 -9.83 -17.23 20.35
N HIS A 424 -9.57 -15.93 20.40
CA HIS A 424 -8.57 -15.31 19.56
C HIS A 424 -7.15 -15.49 20.12
N PRO A 425 -6.11 -15.41 19.30
CA PRO A 425 -4.73 -15.40 19.77
C PRO A 425 -4.52 -14.30 20.80
N ALA A 426 -3.84 -14.65 21.89
CA ALA A 426 -3.51 -13.68 22.93
C ALA A 426 -2.62 -12.57 22.40
N TYR A 427 -2.90 -11.31 22.75
CA TYR A 427 -2.12 -10.14 22.31
C TYR A 427 -1.78 -9.21 23.49
N PRO A 428 -0.55 -8.68 23.55
CA PRO A 428 0.59 -8.98 22.68
C PRO A 428 1.09 -10.42 22.81
N ASN A 429 1.67 -10.98 21.73
CA ASN A 429 2.33 -12.27 21.72
C ASN A 429 3.51 -12.24 20.71
N PRO A 430 4.80 -12.25 21.12
CA PRO A 430 5.24 -12.46 22.52
C PRO A 430 4.85 -11.35 23.49
N PHE A 431 4.71 -11.68 24.78
CA PHE A 431 4.33 -10.71 25.80
C PHE A 431 5.33 -10.66 26.98
N ASN A 432 5.37 -9.51 27.64
CA ASN A 432 6.16 -9.33 28.85
C ASN A 432 5.22 -9.12 30.04
N SER A 433 5.08 -10.16 30.85
CA SER A 433 4.24 -10.36 32.00
C SER A 433 2.73 -10.37 31.76
N LYS A 434 2.18 -9.63 30.79
CA LYS A 434 0.73 -9.56 30.58
C LYS A 434 0.35 -9.72 29.12
N THR A 435 -0.75 -10.43 28.87
CA THR A 435 -1.36 -10.56 27.54
C THR A 435 -2.90 -10.58 27.70
N THR A 436 -3.59 -10.08 26.69
CA THR A 436 -5.06 -10.09 26.62
C THR A 436 -5.52 -11.28 25.80
N ILE A 437 -6.54 -11.97 26.29
CA ILE A 437 -7.17 -13.13 25.67
C ILE A 437 -8.61 -12.74 25.39
N GLU A 438 -8.96 -12.68 24.12
CA GLU A 438 -10.31 -12.37 23.67
C GLU A 438 -11.03 -13.65 23.29
N TYR A 439 -12.31 -13.74 23.66
CA TYR A 439 -13.12 -14.91 23.38
C TYR A 439 -14.59 -14.52 23.24
N PHE A 440 -15.32 -15.33 22.48
CA PHE A 440 -16.76 -15.25 22.32
C PHE A 440 -17.41 -16.58 22.73
N ILE A 441 -18.52 -16.48 23.45
CA ILE A 441 -19.34 -17.62 23.89
C ILE A 441 -20.78 -17.30 23.55
N PRO A 442 -21.43 -18.11 22.68
CA PRO A 442 -22.84 -17.94 22.36
C PRO A 442 -23.71 -18.23 23.57
N ASP A 443 -24.93 -17.68 23.57
CA ASP A 443 -25.92 -17.95 24.64
C ASP A 443 -26.43 -19.37 24.50
N ILE A 444 -25.84 -20.27 25.26
CA ILE A 444 -26.37 -21.61 25.48
C ILE A 444 -27.04 -21.59 26.84
N ASN A 445 -28.28 -22.07 26.94
CA ASN A 445 -29.13 -22.08 28.15
C ASN A 445 -28.53 -22.86 29.33
N ASP A 446 -27.27 -22.68 29.68
CA ASP A 446 -26.61 -23.34 30.78
C ASP A 446 -25.97 -22.34 31.77
N ALA A 447 -26.19 -22.58 33.05
CA ALA A 447 -25.80 -21.68 34.15
C ALA A 447 -24.31 -21.75 34.51
N THR A 448 -23.50 -22.51 33.78
CA THR A 448 -22.09 -22.72 34.08
C THR A 448 -21.19 -21.71 33.37
N LYS A 449 -20.21 -21.16 34.10
CA LYS A 449 -19.26 -20.16 33.57
C LYS A 449 -18.10 -20.86 32.86
N PRO A 450 -17.76 -20.46 31.64
CA PRO A 450 -16.59 -20.97 30.96
C PRO A 450 -15.29 -20.65 31.71
N ILE A 451 -14.26 -21.43 31.47
CA ILE A 451 -12.98 -21.36 32.16
C ILE A 451 -11.86 -21.46 31.14
N ILE A 452 -10.88 -20.58 31.23
CA ILE A 452 -9.62 -20.70 30.43
C ILE A 452 -8.57 -21.34 31.34
N ASN A 453 -8.18 -22.56 31.00
CA ASN A 453 -7.02 -23.22 31.62
C ASN A 453 -5.77 -22.97 30.79
N ILE A 454 -4.65 -22.72 31.48
CA ILE A 454 -3.36 -22.44 30.89
C ILE A 454 -2.41 -23.56 31.25
N TYR A 455 -1.73 -24.08 30.23
CA TYR A 455 -0.77 -25.19 30.33
C TYR A 455 0.59 -24.78 29.76
N ASP A 456 1.67 -25.40 30.24
CA ASP A 456 2.96 -25.35 29.58
C ASP A 456 3.00 -26.26 28.32
N ILE A 457 4.08 -26.19 27.55
CA ILE A 457 4.26 -27.04 26.36
C ILE A 457 4.29 -28.55 26.64
N ASN A 458 4.48 -28.96 27.88
CA ASN A 458 4.49 -30.36 28.32
C ASN A 458 3.10 -30.81 28.78
N GLY A 459 2.10 -29.93 28.75
CA GLY A 459 0.74 -30.20 29.21
C GLY A 459 0.53 -30.07 30.70
N ASN A 460 1.50 -29.53 31.46
CA ASN A 460 1.32 -29.31 32.91
C ASN A 460 0.47 -28.06 33.11
N PHE A 461 -0.50 -28.16 34.04
CA PHE A 461 -1.34 -27.03 34.40
C PHE A 461 -0.54 -25.90 35.07
N VAL A 462 -0.68 -24.68 34.55
CA VAL A 462 0.04 -23.49 35.02
C VAL A 462 -0.86 -22.48 35.71
N ASP A 463 -2.07 -22.27 35.17
CA ASP A 463 -2.97 -21.24 35.68
C ASP A 463 -4.41 -21.46 35.20
N LYS A 464 -5.35 -20.72 35.81
CA LYS A 464 -6.76 -20.76 35.48
C LYS A 464 -7.39 -19.37 35.60
N ILE A 465 -8.06 -18.96 34.54
CA ILE A 465 -8.81 -17.70 34.51
C ILE A 465 -10.32 -18.04 34.44
N SER A 466 -11.09 -17.55 35.42
CA SER A 466 -12.54 -17.66 35.38
C SER A 466 -13.13 -16.51 34.60
N THR A 467 -13.96 -16.79 33.62
CA THR A 467 -14.61 -15.78 32.80
C THR A 467 -15.67 -15.03 33.63
N LEU A 468 -15.71 -13.71 33.49
CA LEU A 468 -16.72 -12.85 34.12
C LEU A 468 -17.66 -12.23 33.08
N GLY A 469 -17.46 -12.55 31.81
CA GLY A 469 -18.10 -11.86 30.69
C GLY A 469 -19.57 -12.15 30.50
N ASN A 470 -20.24 -11.23 29.83
CA ASN A 470 -21.60 -11.39 29.36
C ASN A 470 -21.63 -12.38 28.18
N ARG A 471 -22.71 -13.10 28.02
CA ARG A 471 -22.97 -13.97 26.88
C ARG A 471 -23.42 -13.11 25.70
N ASN A 472 -23.16 -13.55 24.49
CA ASN A 472 -23.41 -12.82 23.25
C ASN A 472 -22.65 -11.48 23.08
N GLU A 473 -21.59 -11.27 23.89
CA GLU A 473 -20.69 -10.14 23.76
C GLU A 473 -19.24 -10.64 23.61
N GLY A 474 -18.40 -9.91 22.90
CA GLY A 474 -16.96 -10.13 22.90
C GLY A 474 -16.40 -9.85 24.29
N ASN A 475 -15.64 -10.80 24.82
CA ASN A 475 -15.08 -10.71 26.16
C ASN A 475 -13.55 -10.69 26.07
N ALA A 476 -12.91 -9.80 26.81
CA ALA A 476 -11.47 -9.71 26.93
C ALA A 476 -11.02 -9.98 28.37
N LEU A 477 -10.03 -10.83 28.54
CA LEU A 477 -9.41 -11.13 29.84
C LEU A 477 -7.93 -10.92 29.77
N THR A 478 -7.36 -10.26 30.77
CA THR A 478 -5.91 -10.12 30.87
C THR A 478 -5.33 -11.26 31.72
N TRP A 479 -4.40 -12.01 31.16
CA TRP A 479 -3.57 -12.93 31.92
C TRP A 479 -2.30 -12.24 32.38
N ASP A 480 -2.04 -12.27 33.69
CA ASP A 480 -0.80 -11.80 34.29
C ASP A 480 0.11 -12.99 34.63
N ALA A 481 1.10 -13.21 33.81
CA ALA A 481 2.07 -14.30 33.97
C ALA A 481 3.28 -13.88 34.85
N THR A 482 3.16 -12.81 35.63
CA THR A 482 4.24 -12.39 36.55
C THR A 482 4.61 -13.54 37.48
N GLY A 483 5.91 -13.90 37.50
CA GLY A 483 6.44 -15.00 38.30
C GLY A 483 6.30 -16.38 37.65
N LYS A 484 5.75 -16.49 36.46
CA LYS A 484 5.78 -17.73 35.66
C LYS A 484 7.09 -17.81 34.87
N ALA A 485 7.48 -19.02 34.50
CA ALA A 485 8.68 -19.24 33.69
C ALA A 485 8.51 -18.64 32.27
N SER A 486 9.59 -18.16 31.66
CA SER A 486 9.57 -17.79 30.25
C SER A 486 9.37 -19.04 29.38
N GLY A 487 8.47 -18.97 28.40
CA GLY A 487 8.19 -20.09 27.51
C GLY A 487 6.88 -19.94 26.77
N THR A 488 6.54 -20.96 25.99
CA THR A 488 5.27 -21.06 25.28
C THR A 488 4.20 -21.66 26.19
N TYR A 489 3.00 -21.09 26.15
CA TYR A 489 1.84 -21.55 26.91
C TYR A 489 0.69 -21.90 25.97
N ILE A 490 -0.09 -22.91 26.35
CA ILE A 490 -1.26 -23.39 25.64
C ILE A 490 -2.51 -22.95 26.43
N LEU A 491 -3.39 -22.21 25.78
CA LEU A 491 -4.66 -21.76 26.33
C LEU A 491 -5.77 -22.73 25.89
N ASN A 492 -6.59 -23.19 26.85
CA ASN A 492 -7.71 -24.10 26.58
C ASN A 492 -8.97 -23.54 27.21
N LEU A 493 -9.91 -23.08 26.37
CA LEU A 493 -11.22 -22.63 26.80
C LEU A 493 -12.15 -23.85 27.01
N LEU A 494 -12.52 -24.07 28.24
CA LEU A 494 -13.47 -25.13 28.63
C LEU A 494 -14.84 -24.51 28.81
N THR A 495 -15.79 -25.04 28.06
CA THR A 495 -17.23 -24.82 28.30
C THR A 495 -17.82 -26.05 28.94
N PRO A 496 -18.77 -25.90 29.81
CA PRO A 496 -19.43 -27.03 30.48
C PRO A 496 -20.15 -27.93 29.48
#